data_b96be0a84c45501c4efbae373b77b281
#
_entry.id   b96be0a84c45501c4efbae373b77b281
#
_cell.length_a   1.000
_cell.length_b   1.000
_cell.length_c   1.000
_cell.angle_alpha   90.00
_cell.angle_beta   90.00
_cell.angle_gamma   90.00
#
_symmetry.space_group_name_H-M   'P 1'
#
loop_
_entity.id
_entity.type
_entity.pdbx_description
1 polymer ?
#
loop_
_entity_poly.entity_id
_entity_poly.type
_entity_poly.pdbx_seq_one_letter_code
_entity_poly.pdbx_strand_id
1 'polypeptide(L)'
;MFRRSFLFGVDSGTANVIGVAKDALYKPGRGYGFVTELNRKSQELLQLPELNSGFETMYWYQDKVFTKIRSDVNGCYIDSGETMEQLAVEEGSRYEGEERRIPLCFKMDIPRQGNYSVTLEIMSADDMKDVLIFTGRRRLAFKGDIKGGERFSVTMLVNVCDIVPRGKERIYTDKTLDITVVADKPRITAMQVQEVKCPTIYIAGDSTVTDQSAEYPYAPGTSYSGWGQMLTAFMNTSIAVSNHAHSGLTTESFRKEGHYAIIDQYSAHRDYYFLQFGHNDQKLDELKARGGYRVNMLRYISECRSRGAYPVIVTPLARNSWKGDGTYNDLLEEYAQACIEIGEVTETPVLDLHKLSMDFIVENGLERSKSYLFPNDFTHSNDYGAYKMAGFIAQELRRVCGNHTSPSYRFLAKCVTEGFGEWVPTEEIILPKKPAIYEDLSNPNEGAQLLSEIEDLDQNTSRVAALDMIIKTARFFPTNVYNDMYTDVVGHEWYAGSVEAAYQNGIIVPEMVENGCFYPEKEVSLEEFLVFAMNGYASRKKLPEEVPCVYDAKCSEYAKRYVRLAYVLGLIAKDGTDDLSQILTRGEAVRICRSMNI
;
A
#
# COMPACT_ATOMS: atom_id res chain seq x y z
N MET A 1 3.21 -35.71 10.74
CA MET A 1 3.21 -34.74 9.62
C MET A 1 1.77 -34.46 9.26
N PHE A 2 1.33 -33.21 9.33
CA PHE A 2 -0.05 -32.80 9.02
C PHE A 2 -0.29 -32.92 7.52
N ARG A 3 -1.47 -33.45 7.13
CA ARG A 3 -1.94 -33.50 5.74
C ARG A 3 -3.46 -33.42 5.72
N ARG A 4 -4.03 -32.62 4.82
CA ARG A 4 -5.46 -32.55 4.51
C ARG A 4 -5.67 -32.47 3.01
N SER A 5 -6.77 -33.09 2.55
CA SER A 5 -7.19 -33.03 1.15
C SER A 5 -8.67 -32.64 1.09
N PHE A 6 -8.99 -31.76 0.15
CA PHE A 6 -10.33 -31.23 -0.08
C PHE A 6 -10.78 -31.49 -1.51
N LEU A 7 -12.05 -31.79 -1.68
CA LEU A 7 -12.73 -31.85 -2.97
C LEU A 7 -13.94 -30.91 -2.92
N PHE A 8 -13.99 -29.97 -3.84
CA PHE A 8 -14.97 -28.90 -3.83
C PHE A 8 -16.18 -29.24 -4.71
N GLY A 9 -17.36 -28.71 -4.36
CA GLY A 9 -18.62 -28.94 -5.08
C GLY A 9 -19.33 -30.23 -4.68
N VAL A 10 -18.88 -30.90 -3.60
CA VAL A 10 -19.47 -32.14 -3.08
C VAL A 10 -19.86 -31.99 -1.62
N ASP A 11 -20.98 -32.59 -1.23
CA ASP A 11 -21.51 -32.48 0.13
C ASP A 11 -20.82 -33.42 1.12
N SER A 12 -20.22 -34.50 0.63
CA SER A 12 -19.52 -35.50 1.45
C SER A 12 -18.22 -35.94 0.81
N GLY A 13 -17.19 -36.10 1.64
CA GLY A 13 -15.90 -36.65 1.23
C GLY A 13 -15.82 -38.17 1.39
N THR A 14 -14.62 -38.69 1.21
CA THR A 14 -14.23 -40.06 1.56
C THR A 14 -13.46 -40.08 2.88
N ALA A 15 -13.02 -41.25 3.33
CA ALA A 15 -12.27 -41.40 4.60
C ALA A 15 -11.02 -40.48 4.70
N ASN A 16 -10.42 -40.07 3.56
CA ASN A 16 -9.18 -39.28 3.51
C ASN A 16 -9.33 -37.92 2.77
N VAL A 17 -10.52 -37.59 2.28
CA VAL A 17 -10.79 -36.37 1.51
C VAL A 17 -12.04 -35.68 2.05
N ILE A 18 -11.93 -34.44 2.41
CA ILE A 18 -13.04 -33.62 2.93
C ILE A 18 -13.83 -33.06 1.74
N GLY A 19 -15.14 -33.33 1.71
CA GLY A 19 -16.05 -32.67 0.78
C GLY A 19 -16.35 -31.24 1.22
N VAL A 20 -16.34 -30.30 0.30
CA VAL A 20 -16.63 -28.88 0.54
C VAL A 20 -17.81 -28.46 -0.33
N ALA A 21 -18.98 -28.35 0.28
CA ALA A 21 -20.18 -27.86 -0.36
C ALA A 21 -20.06 -26.34 -0.65
N LYS A 22 -20.80 -25.83 -1.62
CA LYS A 22 -20.80 -24.40 -2.00
C LYS A 22 -21.21 -23.44 -0.88
N ASP A 23 -21.97 -23.91 0.09
CA ASP A 23 -22.42 -23.16 1.28
C ASP A 23 -21.60 -23.44 2.53
N ALA A 24 -20.47 -24.12 2.37
CA ALA A 24 -19.55 -24.41 3.47
C ALA A 24 -18.75 -23.14 3.85
N LEU A 25 -19.38 -22.21 4.57
CA LEU A 25 -18.72 -21.00 5.07
C LEU A 25 -17.73 -21.34 6.19
N TYR A 26 -16.60 -20.62 6.23
CA TYR A 26 -15.62 -20.77 7.31
C TYR A 26 -16.26 -20.47 8.66
N LYS A 27 -16.05 -21.38 9.58
CA LYS A 27 -16.43 -21.24 11.01
C LYS A 27 -15.34 -21.91 11.85
N PRO A 28 -14.92 -21.32 12.98
CA PRO A 28 -13.90 -21.91 13.84
C PRO A 28 -14.18 -23.37 14.23
N GLY A 29 -15.41 -23.72 14.54
CA GLY A 29 -15.78 -25.10 14.89
C GLY A 29 -15.75 -26.09 13.72
N ARG A 30 -15.86 -25.64 12.47
CA ARG A 30 -15.65 -26.47 11.25
C ARG A 30 -14.18 -26.56 10.88
N GLY A 31 -13.43 -25.48 11.08
CA GLY A 31 -12.01 -25.38 10.80
C GLY A 31 -11.67 -25.31 9.30
N TYR A 32 -12.63 -25.03 8.41
CA TYR A 32 -12.45 -24.75 6.99
C TYR A 32 -13.72 -24.16 6.39
N GLY A 33 -13.58 -23.51 5.23
CA GLY A 33 -14.72 -23.04 4.45
C GLY A 33 -14.41 -21.80 3.63
N PHE A 34 -15.40 -21.36 2.85
CA PHE A 34 -15.31 -20.13 2.08
C PHE A 34 -15.51 -18.91 2.97
N VAL A 35 -14.84 -17.84 2.61
CA VAL A 35 -14.97 -16.55 3.28
C VAL A 35 -15.67 -15.61 2.31
N THR A 36 -16.88 -15.24 2.65
CA THR A 36 -17.74 -14.37 1.85
C THR A 36 -18.01 -13.03 2.52
N GLU A 37 -17.65 -12.88 3.79
CA GLU A 37 -17.86 -11.68 4.58
C GLU A 37 -16.53 -11.16 5.15
N LEU A 38 -16.04 -10.10 4.54
CA LEU A 38 -14.90 -9.31 5.02
C LEU A 38 -15.34 -7.87 5.20
N ASN A 39 -16.51 -7.65 5.79
CA ASN A 39 -17.03 -6.31 5.97
C ASN A 39 -16.52 -5.66 7.26
N ARG A 40 -16.73 -4.33 7.42
CA ARG A 40 -16.43 -3.60 8.64
C ARG A 40 -17.11 -4.19 9.88
N LYS A 41 -18.26 -4.87 9.74
CA LYS A 41 -18.93 -5.57 10.84
C LYS A 41 -18.14 -6.78 11.33
N SER A 42 -17.33 -7.42 10.47
CA SER A 42 -16.40 -8.45 10.97
C SER A 42 -15.29 -7.86 11.84
N GLN A 43 -14.94 -6.58 11.72
CA GLN A 43 -14.05 -5.91 12.67
C GLN A 43 -14.68 -5.76 14.07
N GLU A 44 -15.98 -5.57 14.16
CA GLU A 44 -16.70 -5.60 15.44
C GLU A 44 -16.74 -7.02 16.02
N LEU A 45 -16.90 -8.05 15.17
CA LEU A 45 -16.81 -9.46 15.56
C LEU A 45 -15.37 -9.86 15.97
N LEU A 46 -14.34 -9.18 15.45
CA LEU A 46 -12.93 -9.36 15.86
C LEU A 46 -12.65 -8.97 17.32
N GLN A 47 -13.57 -8.29 18.00
CA GLN A 47 -13.49 -8.03 19.43
C GLN A 47 -13.90 -9.24 20.27
N LEU A 48 -14.46 -10.27 19.67
CA LEU A 48 -14.78 -11.53 20.35
C LEU A 48 -13.51 -12.40 20.40
N PRO A 49 -12.99 -12.75 21.60
CA PRO A 49 -11.73 -13.50 21.74
C PRO A 49 -11.67 -14.81 20.95
N GLU A 50 -12.83 -15.43 20.74
CA GLU A 50 -12.98 -16.72 20.07
C GLU A 50 -12.91 -16.63 18.53
N LEU A 51 -13.03 -15.45 17.95
CA LEU A 51 -13.02 -15.22 16.50
C LEU A 51 -11.72 -14.56 16.00
N ASN A 52 -10.85 -14.15 16.91
CA ASN A 52 -9.70 -13.29 16.62
C ASN A 52 -8.70 -13.86 15.61
N SER A 53 -8.43 -15.17 15.63
CA SER A 53 -7.37 -15.75 14.81
C SER A 53 -7.73 -15.97 13.34
N GLY A 54 -9.02 -15.96 12.99
CA GLY A 54 -9.49 -16.30 11.65
C GLY A 54 -9.65 -15.11 10.69
N PHE A 55 -10.03 -13.95 11.21
CA PHE A 55 -10.37 -12.78 10.38
C PHE A 55 -9.24 -11.75 10.27
N GLU A 56 -8.38 -11.65 11.26
CA GLU A 56 -7.27 -10.66 11.29
C GLU A 56 -6.16 -10.97 10.28
N THR A 57 -6.14 -12.17 9.72
CA THR A 57 -5.21 -12.58 8.67
C THR A 57 -5.74 -12.33 7.26
N MET A 58 -6.94 -11.80 7.14
CA MET A 58 -7.56 -11.56 5.84
C MET A 58 -7.17 -10.21 5.28
N TYR A 59 -6.86 -10.18 4.00
CA TYR A 59 -6.30 -9.04 3.28
C TYR A 59 -7.18 -8.55 2.13
N TRP A 60 -8.51 -8.78 2.27
CA TRP A 60 -9.52 -8.30 1.36
C TRP A 60 -10.55 -7.46 2.09
N TYR A 61 -10.78 -6.24 1.65
CA TYR A 61 -11.85 -5.39 2.18
C TYR A 61 -13.13 -5.62 1.40
N GLN A 62 -14.16 -6.04 2.10
CA GLN A 62 -15.48 -6.29 1.54
C GLN A 62 -16.53 -5.60 2.41
N ASP A 63 -17.21 -4.59 1.87
CA ASP A 63 -18.23 -3.84 2.59
C ASP A 63 -19.61 -4.50 2.57
N LYS A 64 -19.89 -5.33 1.57
CA LYS A 64 -21.17 -6.03 1.42
C LYS A 64 -20.97 -7.44 0.88
N VAL A 65 -21.85 -8.35 1.29
CA VAL A 65 -21.85 -9.75 0.85
C VAL A 65 -22.75 -9.90 -0.38
N PHE A 66 -22.17 -9.88 -1.55
CA PHE A 66 -22.88 -10.19 -2.79
C PHE A 66 -22.48 -11.54 -3.38
N THR A 67 -21.52 -12.21 -2.75
CA THR A 67 -20.89 -13.38 -3.33
C THR A 67 -21.76 -14.61 -3.19
N LYS A 68 -22.35 -15.03 -4.30
CA LYS A 68 -23.02 -16.30 -4.41
C LYS A 68 -22.08 -17.36 -4.96
N ILE A 69 -21.60 -18.25 -4.08
CA ILE A 69 -20.82 -19.40 -4.51
C ILE A 69 -21.73 -20.42 -5.15
N ARG A 70 -21.32 -20.91 -6.32
CA ARG A 70 -21.99 -21.94 -7.10
C ARG A 70 -21.13 -23.20 -7.15
N SER A 71 -21.68 -24.31 -7.56
CA SER A 71 -20.96 -25.56 -7.79
C SER A 71 -21.43 -26.28 -9.02
N ASP A 72 -20.54 -26.99 -9.67
CA ASP A 72 -20.78 -27.94 -10.75
C ASP A 72 -19.85 -29.15 -10.59
N VAL A 73 -19.78 -30.01 -11.60
CA VAL A 73 -18.92 -31.21 -11.61
C VAL A 73 -17.41 -30.89 -11.48
N ASN A 74 -17.02 -29.66 -11.73
CA ASN A 74 -15.63 -29.18 -11.71
C ASN A 74 -15.27 -28.42 -10.41
N GLY A 75 -16.16 -28.35 -9.43
CA GLY A 75 -15.90 -27.73 -8.14
C GLY A 75 -16.78 -26.55 -7.79
N CYS A 76 -16.28 -25.68 -6.90
CA CYS A 76 -16.98 -24.45 -6.50
C CYS A 76 -16.42 -23.23 -7.25
N TYR A 77 -17.31 -22.29 -7.60
CA TYR A 77 -16.94 -21.09 -8.35
C TYR A 77 -17.84 -19.89 -8.05
N ILE A 78 -17.38 -18.71 -8.46
CA ILE A 78 -18.15 -17.46 -8.48
C ILE A 78 -18.26 -17.01 -9.95
N ASP A 79 -19.39 -16.41 -10.32
CA ASP A 79 -19.52 -15.64 -11.55
C ASP A 79 -19.28 -14.16 -11.22
N SER A 80 -18.08 -13.65 -11.55
CA SER A 80 -17.70 -12.27 -11.24
C SER A 80 -18.55 -11.27 -12.03
N GLY A 81 -18.86 -11.56 -13.30
CA GLY A 81 -19.66 -10.68 -14.14
C GLY A 81 -21.07 -10.48 -13.56
N GLU A 82 -21.76 -11.58 -13.20
CA GLU A 82 -23.09 -11.49 -12.56
C GLU A 82 -23.05 -10.69 -11.24
N THR A 83 -21.99 -10.90 -10.44
CA THR A 83 -21.84 -10.19 -9.16
C THR A 83 -21.56 -8.71 -9.39
N MET A 84 -20.72 -8.37 -10.37
CA MET A 84 -20.42 -6.97 -10.73
C MET A 84 -21.64 -6.24 -11.29
N GLU A 85 -22.46 -6.90 -12.12
CA GLU A 85 -23.73 -6.34 -12.61
C GLU A 85 -24.67 -6.01 -11.45
N GLN A 86 -24.78 -6.89 -10.46
CA GLN A 86 -25.58 -6.65 -9.26
C GLN A 86 -25.05 -5.45 -8.45
N LEU A 87 -23.74 -5.35 -8.23
CA LEU A 87 -23.11 -4.23 -7.55
C LEU A 87 -23.34 -2.89 -8.28
N ALA A 88 -23.25 -2.88 -9.60
CA ALA A 88 -23.49 -1.67 -10.41
C ALA A 88 -24.93 -1.16 -10.26
N VAL A 89 -25.91 -2.05 -10.13
CA VAL A 89 -27.33 -1.68 -9.90
C VAL A 89 -27.52 -1.07 -8.51
N GLU A 90 -26.85 -1.62 -7.48
CA GLU A 90 -27.06 -1.19 -6.09
C GLU A 90 -26.24 0.04 -5.69
N GLU A 91 -25.01 0.17 -6.19
CA GLU A 91 -24.09 1.25 -5.81
C GLU A 91 -23.90 2.32 -6.89
N GLY A 92 -24.60 2.19 -8.01
CA GLY A 92 -24.49 3.12 -9.12
C GLY A 92 -23.15 2.99 -9.86
N SER A 93 -22.71 4.09 -10.51
CA SER A 93 -21.53 4.11 -11.38
C SER A 93 -20.18 4.08 -10.67
N ARG A 94 -20.11 3.75 -9.37
CA ARG A 94 -18.85 3.71 -8.60
C ARG A 94 -17.79 2.83 -9.26
N TYR A 95 -18.20 1.74 -9.90
CA TYR A 95 -17.32 0.78 -10.57
C TYR A 95 -17.37 0.86 -12.11
N GLU A 96 -18.04 1.89 -12.65
CA GLU A 96 -18.19 2.04 -14.10
C GLU A 96 -16.82 2.29 -14.76
N GLY A 97 -16.52 1.53 -15.80
CA GLY A 97 -15.26 1.62 -16.56
C GLY A 97 -14.07 0.89 -15.94
N GLU A 98 -14.24 0.19 -14.83
CA GLU A 98 -13.18 -0.61 -14.21
C GLU A 98 -13.42 -2.11 -14.39
N GLU A 99 -12.39 -2.81 -14.88
CA GLU A 99 -12.43 -4.28 -14.95
C GLU A 99 -12.10 -4.85 -13.57
N ARG A 100 -13.15 -5.14 -12.80
CA ARG A 100 -13.03 -5.70 -11.45
C ARG A 100 -13.50 -7.15 -11.39
N ARG A 101 -12.87 -7.92 -10.51
CA ARG A 101 -13.15 -9.34 -10.33
C ARG A 101 -13.44 -9.66 -8.86
N ILE A 102 -14.24 -10.70 -8.66
CA ILE A 102 -14.63 -11.13 -7.31
C ILE A 102 -13.68 -12.23 -6.85
N PRO A 103 -12.89 -12.03 -5.78
CA PRO A 103 -12.03 -13.07 -5.21
C PRO A 103 -12.84 -14.22 -4.61
N LEU A 104 -12.49 -15.47 -4.95
CA LEU A 104 -12.98 -16.68 -4.28
C LEU A 104 -11.98 -17.08 -3.20
N CYS A 105 -12.33 -16.81 -1.94
CA CYS A 105 -11.47 -17.03 -0.78
C CYS A 105 -11.86 -18.31 -0.03
N PHE A 106 -10.91 -19.20 0.19
CA PHE A 106 -11.05 -20.38 1.04
C PHE A 106 -10.03 -20.34 2.17
N LYS A 107 -10.50 -20.59 3.40
CA LYS A 107 -9.70 -20.58 4.64
C LYS A 107 -9.78 -21.93 5.32
N MET A 108 -8.68 -22.35 5.93
CA MET A 108 -8.66 -23.56 6.76
C MET A 108 -7.76 -23.41 7.98
N ASP A 109 -8.12 -24.09 9.07
CA ASP A 109 -7.29 -24.21 10.25
C ASP A 109 -6.12 -25.15 10.02
N ILE A 110 -4.97 -24.79 10.58
CA ILE A 110 -3.78 -25.62 10.64
C ILE A 110 -3.39 -25.88 12.10
N PRO A 111 -2.67 -26.98 12.38
CA PRO A 111 -2.37 -27.36 13.77
C PRO A 111 -1.34 -26.44 14.45
N ARG A 112 -0.47 -25.81 13.69
CA ARG A 112 0.61 -24.94 14.20
C ARG A 112 1.18 -24.06 13.10
N GLN A 113 1.90 -23.01 13.50
CA GLN A 113 2.69 -22.17 12.61
C GLN A 113 3.79 -22.99 11.91
N GLY A 114 4.17 -22.59 10.71
CA GLY A 114 5.20 -23.24 9.92
C GLY A 114 4.95 -23.16 8.43
N ASN A 115 5.66 -23.98 7.69
CA ASN A 115 5.60 -24.03 6.24
C ASN A 115 4.70 -25.18 5.76
N TYR A 116 3.85 -24.86 4.79
CA TYR A 116 2.90 -25.79 4.19
C TYR A 116 3.05 -25.81 2.69
N SER A 117 3.15 -26.99 2.10
CA SER A 117 3.00 -27.20 0.67
C SER A 117 1.52 -27.33 0.36
N VAL A 118 1.03 -26.48 -0.54
CA VAL A 118 -0.35 -26.48 -1.01
C VAL A 118 -0.36 -26.79 -2.50
N THR A 119 -1.03 -27.87 -2.86
CA THR A 119 -1.33 -28.17 -4.27
C THR A 119 -2.79 -27.83 -4.53
N LEU A 120 -3.02 -26.88 -5.42
CA LEU A 120 -4.34 -26.45 -5.85
C LEU A 120 -4.61 -27.00 -7.25
N GLU A 121 -5.79 -27.58 -7.44
CA GLU A 121 -6.28 -28.04 -8.73
C GLU A 121 -7.48 -27.21 -9.18
N ILE A 122 -7.48 -26.81 -10.43
CA ILE A 122 -8.57 -26.09 -11.09
C ILE A 122 -8.95 -26.83 -12.38
N MET A 123 -10.22 -27.12 -12.55
CA MET A 123 -10.81 -27.62 -13.78
C MET A 123 -11.92 -26.67 -14.21
N SER A 124 -11.86 -26.22 -15.43
CA SER A 124 -12.91 -25.40 -16.06
C SER A 124 -13.26 -26.00 -17.43
N ALA A 125 -14.50 -25.87 -17.85
CA ALA A 125 -14.89 -26.24 -19.21
C ALA A 125 -14.31 -25.25 -20.24
N ASP A 126 -14.26 -23.98 -19.88
CA ASP A 126 -13.79 -22.88 -20.71
C ASP A 126 -12.39 -22.40 -20.27
N ASP A 127 -11.68 -21.75 -21.19
CA ASP A 127 -10.41 -21.07 -20.89
C ASP A 127 -10.65 -20.00 -19.82
N MET A 128 -9.72 -19.90 -18.85
CA MET A 128 -9.71 -18.84 -17.84
C MET A 128 -8.52 -17.93 -18.11
N LYS A 129 -8.78 -16.65 -18.30
CA LYS A 129 -7.75 -15.64 -18.59
C LYS A 129 -7.32 -14.89 -17.33
N ASP A 130 -6.07 -14.46 -17.32
CA ASP A 130 -5.47 -13.61 -16.28
C ASP A 130 -5.79 -14.08 -14.85
N VAL A 131 -5.71 -15.39 -14.63
CA VAL A 131 -5.94 -15.99 -13.32
C VAL A 131 -4.83 -15.59 -12.36
N LEU A 132 -5.23 -15.11 -11.18
CA LEU A 132 -4.32 -14.85 -10.07
C LEU A 132 -4.65 -15.81 -8.92
N ILE A 133 -3.63 -16.38 -8.31
CA ILE A 133 -3.78 -17.17 -7.08
C ILE A 133 -2.90 -16.51 -6.01
N PHE A 134 -3.54 -16.16 -4.91
CA PHE A 134 -2.89 -15.59 -3.75
C PHE A 134 -2.96 -16.56 -2.56
N THR A 135 -1.97 -16.49 -1.70
CA THR A 135 -1.88 -17.28 -0.47
C THR A 135 -1.73 -16.39 0.75
N GLY A 136 -2.27 -16.83 1.89
CA GLY A 136 -2.16 -16.11 3.14
C GLY A 136 -2.56 -14.65 3.00
N ARG A 137 -1.70 -13.74 3.43
CA ARG A 137 -1.92 -12.30 3.38
C ARG A 137 -1.75 -11.70 1.97
N ARG A 138 -2.50 -12.23 1.00
CA ARG A 138 -2.51 -11.80 -0.41
C ARG A 138 -1.12 -11.85 -1.08
N ARG A 139 -0.33 -12.90 -0.81
CA ARG A 139 0.95 -13.11 -1.47
C ARG A 139 0.73 -13.82 -2.80
N LEU A 140 1.25 -13.27 -3.90
CA LEU A 140 1.06 -13.81 -5.24
C LEU A 140 1.80 -15.15 -5.41
N ALA A 141 1.04 -16.21 -5.66
CA ALA A 141 1.58 -17.56 -5.85
C ALA A 141 1.48 -18.05 -7.29
N PHE A 142 0.55 -17.51 -8.07
CA PHE A 142 0.43 -17.81 -9.50
C PHE A 142 -0.24 -16.65 -10.26
N LYS A 143 0.20 -16.44 -11.49
CA LYS A 143 -0.41 -15.54 -12.47
C LYS A 143 -0.31 -16.15 -13.86
N GLY A 144 -1.40 -16.27 -14.58
CA GLY A 144 -1.41 -16.78 -15.95
C GLY A 144 -2.77 -17.29 -16.41
N ASP A 145 -2.81 -17.78 -17.64
CA ASP A 145 -4.01 -18.38 -18.22
C ASP A 145 -4.12 -19.87 -17.86
N ILE A 146 -5.34 -20.35 -17.71
CA ILE A 146 -5.67 -21.77 -17.49
C ILE A 146 -6.53 -22.25 -18.66
N LYS A 147 -6.09 -23.33 -19.28
CA LYS A 147 -6.76 -23.94 -20.43
C LYS A 147 -8.05 -24.65 -20.01
N GLY A 148 -9.12 -24.39 -20.73
CA GLY A 148 -10.39 -25.11 -20.59
C GLY A 148 -10.27 -26.58 -21.02
N GLY A 149 -11.03 -27.44 -20.37
CA GLY A 149 -11.03 -28.89 -20.63
C GLY A 149 -9.84 -29.65 -20.05
N GLU A 150 -8.83 -28.97 -19.51
CA GLU A 150 -7.64 -29.58 -18.92
C GLU A 150 -7.62 -29.40 -17.40
N ARG A 151 -6.94 -30.32 -16.70
CA ARG A 151 -6.69 -30.20 -15.27
C ARG A 151 -5.43 -29.34 -15.06
N PHE A 152 -5.63 -28.13 -14.55
CA PHE A 152 -4.52 -27.29 -14.08
C PHE A 152 -4.17 -27.69 -12.64
N SER A 153 -2.89 -27.76 -12.34
CA SER A 153 -2.38 -28.03 -10.99
C SER A 153 -1.16 -27.16 -10.70
N VAL A 154 -1.16 -26.48 -9.58
CA VAL A 154 -0.05 -25.67 -9.09
C VAL A 154 0.27 -26.03 -7.65
N THR A 155 1.57 -26.19 -7.36
CA THR A 155 2.08 -26.39 -5.99
C THR A 155 2.83 -25.16 -5.54
N MET A 156 2.47 -24.65 -4.36
CA MET A 156 3.02 -23.44 -3.77
C MET A 156 3.39 -23.66 -2.30
N LEU A 157 4.33 -22.90 -1.78
CA LEU A 157 4.64 -22.87 -0.35
C LEU A 157 3.91 -21.72 0.33
N VAL A 158 3.28 -22.01 1.45
CA VAL A 158 2.60 -21.02 2.31
C VAL A 158 3.24 -21.07 3.68
N ASN A 159 3.83 -19.95 4.11
CA ASN A 159 4.25 -19.79 5.49
C ASN A 159 3.09 -19.17 6.29
N VAL A 160 2.75 -19.81 7.40
CA VAL A 160 1.83 -19.28 8.41
C VAL A 160 2.63 -18.99 9.67
N CYS A 161 2.56 -17.76 10.15
CA CYS A 161 3.33 -17.26 11.27
C CYS A 161 2.47 -16.28 12.08
N ASP A 162 2.80 -16.08 13.33
CA ASP A 162 2.20 -15.02 14.14
C ASP A 162 2.41 -13.66 13.47
N ILE A 163 1.54 -12.72 13.75
CA ILE A 163 1.56 -11.37 13.17
C ILE A 163 1.29 -10.31 14.22
N VAL A 164 1.70 -9.08 13.95
CA VAL A 164 1.14 -7.89 14.56
C VAL A 164 0.22 -7.26 13.50
N PRO A 165 -1.10 -7.34 13.66
CA PRO A 165 -2.03 -6.79 12.68
C PRO A 165 -1.98 -5.26 12.61
N ARG A 166 -2.35 -4.68 11.47
CA ARG A 166 -2.37 -3.23 11.28
C ARG A 166 -3.23 -2.53 12.34
N GLY A 167 -2.67 -1.49 12.96
CA GLY A 167 -3.35 -0.71 14.01
C GLY A 167 -3.52 -1.44 15.34
N LYS A 168 -2.79 -2.54 15.55
CA LYS A 168 -2.76 -3.30 16.82
C LYS A 168 -1.36 -3.24 17.44
N GLU A 169 -1.30 -3.34 18.76
CA GLU A 169 -0.05 -3.28 19.56
C GLU A 169 0.35 -4.63 20.14
N ARG A 170 -0.28 -5.72 19.70
CA ARG A 170 -0.03 -7.06 20.23
C ARG A 170 0.14 -8.09 19.13
N ILE A 171 0.91 -9.13 19.46
CA ILE A 171 1.09 -10.30 18.61
C ILE A 171 -0.18 -11.15 18.63
N TYR A 172 -0.65 -11.53 17.47
CA TYR A 172 -1.75 -12.47 17.26
C TYR A 172 -1.21 -13.77 16.71
N THR A 173 -1.67 -14.87 17.31
CA THR A 173 -1.32 -16.22 16.87
C THR A 173 -2.16 -16.59 15.65
N ASP A 174 -1.52 -16.65 14.47
CA ASP A 174 -2.16 -17.12 13.26
C ASP A 174 -2.11 -18.65 13.19
N LYS A 175 -3.27 -19.27 13.04
CA LYS A 175 -3.46 -20.74 12.86
C LYS A 175 -4.33 -21.04 11.66
N THR A 176 -4.33 -20.15 10.66
CA THR A 176 -5.14 -20.31 9.47
C THR A 176 -4.30 -20.22 8.20
N LEU A 177 -4.72 -20.93 7.18
CA LEU A 177 -4.13 -20.91 5.86
C LEU A 177 -5.23 -20.49 4.87
N ASP A 178 -4.92 -19.46 4.08
CA ASP A 178 -5.84 -18.88 3.10
C ASP A 178 -5.34 -19.10 1.68
N ILE A 179 -6.28 -19.43 0.79
CA ILE A 179 -6.09 -19.46 -0.67
C ILE A 179 -7.18 -18.61 -1.31
N THR A 180 -6.77 -17.75 -2.21
CA THR A 180 -7.69 -16.89 -2.96
C THR A 180 -7.43 -17.03 -4.45
N VAL A 181 -8.47 -17.32 -5.22
CA VAL A 181 -8.43 -17.34 -6.68
C VAL A 181 -9.19 -16.13 -7.22
N VAL A 182 -8.57 -15.40 -8.14
CA VAL A 182 -9.17 -14.25 -8.83
C VAL A 182 -9.16 -14.51 -10.32
N ALA A 183 -10.32 -14.41 -10.95
CA ALA A 183 -10.56 -14.56 -12.39
C ALA A 183 -11.97 -14.05 -12.70
N ASP A 184 -12.40 -14.07 -13.95
CA ASP A 184 -13.81 -13.79 -14.32
C ASP A 184 -14.76 -14.82 -13.70
N LYS A 185 -14.34 -16.07 -13.68
CA LYS A 185 -15.04 -17.16 -12.98
C LYS A 185 -14.06 -17.93 -12.09
N PRO A 186 -13.61 -17.33 -10.97
CA PRO A 186 -12.66 -17.97 -10.08
C PRO A 186 -13.23 -19.28 -9.54
N ARG A 187 -12.41 -20.33 -9.54
CA ARG A 187 -12.82 -21.70 -9.27
C ARG A 187 -11.80 -22.44 -8.43
N ILE A 188 -12.28 -23.36 -7.61
CA ILE A 188 -11.46 -24.35 -6.89
C ILE A 188 -12.10 -25.74 -7.10
N THR A 189 -11.30 -26.69 -7.60
CA THR A 189 -11.73 -28.07 -7.83
C THR A 189 -11.28 -28.99 -6.71
N ALA A 190 -9.98 -29.00 -6.41
CA ALA A 190 -9.42 -29.77 -5.31
C ALA A 190 -8.23 -29.05 -4.69
N MET A 191 -7.93 -29.37 -3.46
CA MET A 191 -6.77 -28.83 -2.74
C MET A 191 -6.15 -29.88 -1.83
N GLN A 192 -4.83 -29.95 -1.82
CA GLN A 192 -4.07 -30.76 -0.86
C GLN A 192 -3.13 -29.83 -0.08
N VAL A 193 -3.11 -29.97 1.24
CA VAL A 193 -2.23 -29.21 2.13
C VAL A 193 -1.40 -30.21 2.94
N GLN A 194 -0.10 -29.98 2.98
CA GLN A 194 0.86 -30.80 3.72
C GLN A 194 1.88 -29.93 4.43
N GLU A 195 2.12 -30.19 5.72
CA GLU A 195 3.22 -29.56 6.46
C GLU A 195 4.57 -30.02 5.88
N VAL A 196 5.48 -29.05 5.68
CA VAL A 196 6.82 -29.32 5.12
C VAL A 196 7.90 -28.60 5.93
N LYS A 197 9.12 -29.12 5.85
CA LYS A 197 10.31 -28.47 6.41
C LYS A 197 11.17 -27.94 5.28
N CYS A 198 11.31 -26.64 5.20
CA CYS A 198 12.19 -25.95 4.25
C CYS A 198 12.71 -24.66 4.90
N PRO A 199 13.81 -24.09 4.41
CA PRO A 199 14.24 -22.75 4.83
C PRO A 199 13.17 -21.71 4.56
N THR A 200 13.21 -20.64 5.36
CA THR A 200 12.26 -19.51 5.26
C THR A 200 13.03 -18.20 5.06
N ILE A 201 12.55 -17.34 4.18
CA ILE A 201 12.94 -15.95 4.08
C ILE A 201 12.02 -15.14 5.00
N TYR A 202 12.55 -14.61 6.09
CA TYR A 202 11.87 -13.65 6.94
C TYR A 202 12.19 -12.24 6.46
N ILE A 203 11.15 -11.47 6.15
CA ILE A 203 11.31 -10.11 5.62
C ILE A 203 10.95 -9.12 6.72
N ALA A 204 11.89 -8.23 7.03
CA ALA A 204 11.71 -7.08 7.92
C ALA A 204 11.77 -5.81 7.08
N GLY A 205 10.83 -4.90 7.29
CA GLY A 205 10.76 -3.68 6.51
C GLY A 205 9.57 -2.80 6.84
N ASP A 206 9.37 -1.81 6.01
CA ASP A 206 8.32 -0.80 6.13
C ASP A 206 7.14 -1.02 5.14
N SER A 207 6.35 0.03 4.86
CA SER A 207 5.17 0.00 4.00
C SER A 207 5.45 -0.42 2.55
N THR A 208 6.66 -0.18 2.05
CA THR A 208 7.04 -0.52 0.66
C THR A 208 7.28 -2.02 0.46
N VAL A 209 7.35 -2.75 1.56
CA VAL A 209 7.67 -4.19 1.61
C VAL A 209 6.48 -5.02 2.06
N THR A 210 5.57 -4.45 2.87
CA THR A 210 4.55 -5.16 3.66
C THR A 210 3.48 -5.84 2.80
N ASP A 211 2.85 -6.86 3.39
CA ASP A 211 1.61 -7.43 2.88
C ASP A 211 0.47 -6.42 3.11
N GLN A 212 -0.11 -5.91 2.05
CA GLN A 212 -1.18 -4.91 2.06
C GLN A 212 -2.54 -5.55 1.76
N SER A 213 -3.60 -4.92 2.27
CA SER A 213 -4.97 -5.32 1.95
C SER A 213 -5.37 -4.82 0.56
N ALA A 214 -6.32 -5.50 -0.06
CA ALA A 214 -6.91 -5.06 -1.31
C ALA A 214 -8.40 -4.79 -1.16
N GLU A 215 -8.91 -3.90 -2.00
CA GLU A 215 -10.34 -3.65 -2.11
C GLU A 215 -11.06 -4.87 -2.70
N TYR A 216 -12.35 -4.97 -2.41
CA TYR A 216 -13.27 -5.93 -2.98
C TYR A 216 -14.45 -5.14 -3.58
N PRO A 217 -14.81 -5.31 -4.84
CA PRO A 217 -14.17 -6.16 -5.88
C PRO A 217 -12.75 -5.74 -6.25
N TYR A 218 -11.94 -6.70 -6.68
CA TYR A 218 -10.52 -6.51 -6.93
C TYR A 218 -10.22 -6.09 -8.36
N ALA A 219 -9.36 -5.08 -8.50
CA ALA A 219 -8.65 -4.77 -9.74
C ALA A 219 -7.16 -4.54 -9.45
N PRO A 220 -6.23 -5.10 -10.23
CA PRO A 220 -4.81 -4.78 -10.12
C PRO A 220 -4.60 -3.27 -10.29
N GLY A 221 -3.72 -2.68 -9.49
CA GLY A 221 -3.42 -1.25 -9.56
C GLY A 221 -4.26 -0.36 -8.65
N THR A 222 -5.36 -0.86 -8.06
CA THR A 222 -6.25 -0.08 -7.20
C THR A 222 -5.99 -0.25 -5.70
N SER A 223 -5.04 -1.10 -5.34
CA SER A 223 -4.70 -1.40 -3.95
C SER A 223 -3.21 -1.24 -3.70
N TYR A 224 -2.83 -0.91 -2.48
CA TYR A 224 -1.44 -0.95 -2.05
C TYR A 224 -0.87 -2.37 -2.13
N SER A 225 0.40 -2.48 -2.45
CA SER A 225 1.13 -3.74 -2.43
C SER A 225 2.62 -3.50 -2.17
N GLY A 226 3.24 -4.25 -1.25
CA GLY A 226 4.67 -4.22 -1.06
C GLY A 226 5.38 -5.30 -1.87
N TRP A 227 6.66 -5.10 -2.23
CA TRP A 227 7.40 -6.09 -3.02
C TRP A 227 7.55 -7.44 -2.29
N GLY A 228 7.58 -7.45 -0.95
CA GLY A 228 7.63 -8.69 -0.16
C GLY A 228 6.39 -9.56 -0.36
N GLN A 229 5.25 -8.95 -0.66
CA GLN A 229 3.99 -9.63 -0.97
C GLN A 229 4.05 -10.32 -2.35
N MET A 230 4.82 -9.79 -3.28
CA MET A 230 4.96 -10.33 -4.64
C MET A 230 6.20 -11.24 -4.81
N LEU A 231 7.11 -11.28 -3.83
CA LEU A 231 8.34 -12.07 -3.92
C LEU A 231 8.08 -13.58 -4.11
N THR A 232 6.97 -14.10 -3.55
CA THR A 232 6.59 -15.51 -3.71
C THR A 232 6.41 -15.94 -5.17
N ALA A 233 6.03 -15.01 -6.06
CA ALA A 233 5.93 -15.26 -7.49
C ALA A 233 7.27 -15.62 -8.16
N PHE A 234 8.37 -15.23 -7.55
CA PHE A 234 9.74 -15.40 -8.04
C PHE A 234 10.53 -16.47 -7.28
N MET A 235 9.90 -17.17 -6.34
CA MET A 235 10.55 -18.21 -5.56
C MET A 235 9.96 -19.58 -5.88
N ASN A 236 10.82 -20.59 -5.99
CA ASN A 236 10.36 -21.96 -6.18
C ASN A 236 9.98 -22.64 -4.83
N THR A 237 9.49 -23.86 -4.91
CA THR A 237 9.03 -24.61 -3.72
C THR A 237 10.16 -25.18 -2.83
N SER A 238 11.37 -24.66 -2.93
CA SER A 238 12.50 -25.04 -2.05
C SER A 238 12.65 -24.12 -0.85
N ILE A 239 11.99 -22.94 -0.85
CA ILE A 239 12.08 -21.94 0.18
C ILE A 239 10.73 -21.23 0.38
N ALA A 240 10.34 -21.01 1.62
CA ALA A 240 9.12 -20.26 1.96
C ALA A 240 9.42 -18.77 2.22
N VAL A 241 8.40 -17.93 2.15
CA VAL A 241 8.50 -16.49 2.43
C VAL A 241 7.55 -16.13 3.57
N SER A 242 8.08 -15.48 4.61
CA SER A 242 7.36 -14.94 5.76
C SER A 242 7.60 -13.45 5.86
N ASN A 243 6.62 -12.65 5.43
CA ASN A 243 6.75 -11.19 5.43
C ASN A 243 6.18 -10.60 6.73
N HIS A 244 7.04 -9.93 7.51
CA HIS A 244 6.72 -9.25 8.76
C HIS A 244 6.84 -7.73 8.67
N ALA A 245 7.16 -7.21 7.48
CA ALA A 245 7.19 -5.77 7.24
C ALA A 245 5.82 -5.15 7.55
N HIS A 246 5.82 -3.91 8.01
CA HIS A 246 4.58 -3.20 8.34
C HIS A 246 4.70 -1.69 8.06
N SER A 247 3.58 -1.07 7.73
CA SER A 247 3.51 0.35 7.39
C SER A 247 3.97 1.24 8.55
N GLY A 248 4.77 2.26 8.22
CA GLY A 248 5.25 3.26 9.18
C GLY A 248 6.47 2.85 10.01
N LEU A 249 6.94 1.60 9.87
CA LEU A 249 8.03 1.11 10.71
C LEU A 249 9.40 1.63 10.29
N THR A 250 10.21 1.90 11.32
CA THR A 250 11.64 2.19 11.25
C THR A 250 12.44 0.97 11.70
N THR A 251 13.77 1.02 11.55
CA THR A 251 14.68 0.02 12.12
C THR A 251 14.52 -0.16 13.63
N GLU A 252 14.03 0.85 14.34
CA GLU A 252 13.80 0.80 15.78
C GLU A 252 12.40 0.34 16.14
N SER A 253 11.34 0.94 15.53
CA SER A 253 9.96 0.64 15.87
C SER A 253 9.56 -0.77 15.48
N PHE A 254 10.12 -1.34 14.40
CA PHE A 254 9.94 -2.75 14.02
C PHE A 254 10.28 -3.71 15.18
N ARG A 255 11.27 -3.36 15.97
CA ARG A 255 11.67 -4.09 17.16
C ARG A 255 10.75 -3.79 18.35
N LYS A 256 10.49 -2.51 18.61
CA LYS A 256 9.67 -2.05 19.75
C LYS A 256 8.23 -2.56 19.68
N GLU A 257 7.65 -2.63 18.50
CA GLU A 257 6.26 -3.06 18.28
C GLU A 257 6.09 -4.59 18.19
N GLY A 258 7.16 -5.37 18.37
CA GLY A 258 7.10 -6.81 18.48
C GLY A 258 7.24 -7.58 17.17
N HIS A 259 7.34 -6.95 16.01
CA HIS A 259 7.51 -7.61 14.72
C HIS A 259 8.79 -8.46 14.67
N TYR A 260 9.90 -7.91 15.20
CA TYR A 260 11.15 -8.65 15.27
C TYR A 260 11.09 -9.83 16.23
N ALA A 261 10.34 -9.74 17.33
CA ALA A 261 10.20 -10.84 18.29
C ALA A 261 9.56 -12.08 17.65
N ILE A 262 8.68 -11.90 16.65
CA ILE A 262 8.11 -13.00 15.90
C ILE A 262 9.19 -13.69 15.07
N ILE A 263 9.98 -12.91 14.31
CA ILE A 263 11.09 -13.47 13.53
C ILE A 263 12.07 -14.20 14.45
N ASP A 264 12.39 -13.59 15.58
CA ASP A 264 13.29 -14.18 16.60
C ASP A 264 12.78 -15.50 17.14
N GLN A 265 11.46 -15.65 17.33
CA GLN A 265 10.82 -16.85 17.83
C GLN A 265 10.80 -18.00 16.83
N TYR A 266 10.53 -17.71 15.54
CA TYR A 266 10.26 -18.73 14.54
C TYR A 266 11.46 -19.06 13.65
N SER A 267 12.43 -18.16 13.54
CA SER A 267 13.60 -18.39 12.69
C SER A 267 14.54 -19.47 13.26
N ALA A 268 15.14 -20.21 12.36
CA ALA A 268 16.01 -21.32 12.65
C ALA A 268 17.31 -21.25 11.85
N HIS A 269 18.22 -22.16 12.15
CA HIS A 269 19.44 -22.37 11.36
C HIS A 269 19.10 -22.61 9.88
N ARG A 270 19.78 -21.87 8.98
CA ARG A 270 19.61 -21.85 7.52
C ARG A 270 18.46 -21.02 7.00
N ASP A 271 17.73 -20.30 7.83
CA ASP A 271 16.78 -19.28 7.37
C ASP A 271 17.51 -18.02 6.90
N TYR A 272 16.77 -17.12 6.25
CA TYR A 272 17.30 -15.87 5.71
C TYR A 272 16.53 -14.69 6.28
N TYR A 273 17.24 -13.59 6.58
CA TYR A 273 16.62 -12.33 6.98
C TYR A 273 16.85 -11.30 5.87
N PHE A 274 15.76 -10.85 5.25
CA PHE A 274 15.78 -9.72 4.33
C PHE A 274 15.45 -8.46 5.08
N LEU A 275 16.35 -7.46 5.02
CA LEU A 275 16.26 -6.23 5.81
C LEU A 275 16.15 -5.04 4.87
N GLN A 276 14.98 -4.39 4.80
CA GLN A 276 14.78 -3.14 4.07
C GLN A 276 14.08 -2.11 4.94
N PHE A 277 14.77 -1.02 5.24
CA PHE A 277 14.26 0.15 5.96
C PHE A 277 14.86 1.42 5.34
N GLY A 278 14.40 2.60 5.80
CA GLY A 278 14.94 3.89 5.38
C GLY A 278 13.87 4.97 5.21
N HIS A 279 12.71 4.62 4.60
CA HIS A 279 11.65 5.58 4.30
C HIS A 279 11.09 6.30 5.52
N ASN A 280 11.05 5.64 6.66
CA ASN A 280 10.57 6.23 7.91
C ASN A 280 11.74 6.63 8.83
N ASP A 281 12.87 5.93 8.73
CA ASP A 281 14.08 6.29 9.51
C ASP A 281 14.57 7.69 9.17
N GLN A 282 14.54 8.09 7.89
CA GLN A 282 14.98 9.42 7.45
C GLN A 282 14.20 10.58 8.10
N LYS A 283 12.99 10.31 8.61
CA LYS A 283 12.13 11.30 9.26
C LYS A 283 12.51 11.57 10.72
N LEU A 284 13.44 10.79 11.27
CA LEU A 284 13.84 10.83 12.67
C LEU A 284 15.34 11.14 12.80
N ASP A 285 15.67 12.19 13.54
CA ASP A 285 17.06 12.66 13.70
C ASP A 285 17.96 11.61 14.36
N GLU A 286 17.41 10.81 15.29
CA GLU A 286 18.11 9.71 15.94
C GLU A 286 18.41 8.54 15.01
N LEU A 287 17.71 8.44 13.86
CA LEU A 287 17.84 7.34 12.89
C LEU A 287 18.49 7.77 11.57
N LYS A 288 19.34 8.81 11.60
CA LYS A 288 20.11 9.19 10.40
C LYS A 288 20.94 8.01 9.84
N ALA A 289 21.14 8.00 8.53
CA ALA A 289 21.72 6.90 7.77
C ALA A 289 23.04 6.35 8.36
N ARG A 290 23.98 7.22 8.73
CA ARG A 290 25.26 6.86 9.36
C ARG A 290 25.23 6.88 10.88
N GLY A 291 24.05 7.13 11.50
CA GLY A 291 23.81 7.15 12.95
C GLY A 291 23.04 5.92 13.42
N GLY A 292 21.88 6.15 14.04
CA GLY A 292 21.05 5.09 14.62
C GLY A 292 20.60 4.03 13.63
N TYR A 293 20.28 4.41 12.39
CA TYR A 293 19.95 3.45 11.32
C TYR A 293 21.05 2.42 11.14
N ARG A 294 22.32 2.86 10.94
CA ARG A 294 23.48 1.97 10.78
C ARG A 294 23.65 1.04 11.99
N VAL A 295 23.51 1.57 13.20
CA VAL A 295 23.64 0.80 14.44
C VAL A 295 22.57 -0.32 14.49
N ASN A 296 21.33 0.01 14.18
CA ASN A 296 20.23 -0.93 14.18
C ASN A 296 20.40 -2.02 13.11
N MET A 297 20.81 -1.67 11.89
CA MET A 297 21.09 -2.63 10.83
C MET A 297 22.21 -3.60 11.20
N LEU A 298 23.32 -3.11 11.75
CA LEU A 298 24.41 -3.97 12.24
C LEU A 298 23.95 -4.91 13.35
N ARG A 299 23.06 -4.45 14.21
CA ARG A 299 22.47 -5.28 15.26
C ARG A 299 21.61 -6.40 14.68
N TYR A 300 20.73 -6.14 13.71
CA TYR A 300 19.95 -7.17 13.03
C TYR A 300 20.83 -8.22 12.36
N ILE A 301 21.90 -7.80 11.69
CA ILE A 301 22.85 -8.70 11.04
C ILE A 301 23.55 -9.61 12.07
N SER A 302 24.01 -9.05 13.17
CA SER A 302 24.70 -9.79 14.24
C SER A 302 23.76 -10.83 14.88
N GLU A 303 22.55 -10.43 15.24
CA GLU A 303 21.54 -11.31 15.83
C GLU A 303 21.11 -12.42 14.86
N CYS A 304 20.87 -12.11 13.59
CA CYS A 304 20.61 -13.10 12.54
C CYS A 304 21.70 -14.17 12.48
N ARG A 305 22.96 -13.76 12.43
CA ARG A 305 24.11 -14.68 12.38
C ARG A 305 24.27 -15.52 13.65
N SER A 306 23.98 -14.95 14.81
CA SER A 306 24.04 -15.68 16.08
C SER A 306 23.07 -16.86 16.13
N ARG A 307 22.01 -16.85 15.33
CA ARG A 307 21.04 -17.93 15.17
C ARG A 307 21.40 -18.94 14.07
N GLY A 308 22.49 -18.70 13.35
CA GLY A 308 22.89 -19.51 12.19
C GLY A 308 22.02 -19.25 10.96
N ALA A 309 21.31 -18.12 10.92
CA ALA A 309 20.59 -17.62 9.75
C ALA A 309 21.48 -16.67 8.92
N TYR A 310 21.04 -16.35 7.73
CA TYR A 310 21.80 -15.59 6.73
C TYR A 310 21.16 -14.24 6.45
N PRO A 311 21.80 -13.11 6.83
CA PRO A 311 21.27 -11.78 6.54
C PRO A 311 21.47 -11.43 5.05
N VAL A 312 20.50 -10.70 4.50
CA VAL A 312 20.54 -10.08 3.19
C VAL A 312 20.01 -8.65 3.35
N ILE A 313 20.78 -7.68 2.93
CA ILE A 313 20.38 -6.27 2.96
C ILE A 313 19.68 -5.95 1.64
N VAL A 314 18.58 -5.21 1.69
CA VAL A 314 17.91 -4.63 0.53
C VAL A 314 17.95 -3.12 0.69
N THR A 315 18.51 -2.40 -0.28
CA THR A 315 18.51 -0.94 -0.25
C THR A 315 17.08 -0.40 -0.37
N PRO A 316 16.74 0.74 0.27
CA PRO A 316 15.38 1.28 0.26
C PRO A 316 14.91 1.59 -1.17
N LEU A 317 13.65 1.28 -1.46
CA LEU A 317 12.98 1.57 -2.72
C LEU A 317 13.04 3.08 -3.04
N ALA A 318 13.37 3.45 -4.27
CA ALA A 318 13.33 4.83 -4.73
C ALA A 318 11.88 5.34 -4.84
N ARG A 319 11.68 6.64 -4.66
CA ARG A 319 10.38 7.31 -4.75
C ARG A 319 10.23 8.00 -6.11
N ASN A 320 9.00 8.15 -6.58
CA ASN A 320 8.70 8.94 -7.78
C ASN A 320 8.71 10.44 -7.44
N SER A 321 9.87 10.94 -7.02
CA SER A 321 10.06 12.31 -6.55
C SER A 321 10.92 13.12 -7.52
N TRP A 322 10.49 14.34 -7.83
CA TRP A 322 11.10 15.20 -8.83
C TRP A 322 11.18 16.63 -8.33
N LYS A 323 12.26 17.32 -8.67
CA LYS A 323 12.41 18.74 -8.38
C LYS A 323 11.63 19.58 -9.38
N GLY A 324 11.38 20.84 -9.04
CA GLY A 324 10.66 21.77 -9.91
C GLY A 324 11.33 22.05 -11.26
N ASP A 325 12.62 21.76 -11.41
CA ASP A 325 13.38 21.86 -12.66
C ASP A 325 13.28 20.60 -13.54
N GLY A 326 12.53 19.58 -13.10
CA GLY A 326 12.35 18.30 -13.80
C GLY A 326 13.46 17.29 -13.58
N THR A 327 14.42 17.55 -12.68
CA THR A 327 15.43 16.57 -12.31
C THR A 327 14.90 15.64 -11.22
N TYR A 328 15.39 14.38 -11.20
CA TYR A 328 15.03 13.42 -10.18
C TYR A 328 15.51 13.89 -8.80
N ASN A 329 14.68 13.72 -7.79
CA ASN A 329 14.97 14.08 -6.40
C ASN A 329 15.20 12.82 -5.58
N ASP A 330 16.47 12.45 -5.37
CA ASP A 330 16.83 11.26 -4.61
C ASP A 330 16.85 11.55 -3.10
N LEU A 331 15.78 11.19 -2.43
CA LEU A 331 15.60 11.40 -0.99
C LEU A 331 16.20 10.28 -0.12
N LEU A 332 16.61 9.16 -0.73
CA LEU A 332 17.05 7.96 0.00
C LEU A 332 18.50 7.55 -0.32
N GLU A 333 19.22 8.35 -1.10
CA GLU A 333 20.60 8.08 -1.49
C GLU A 333 21.51 7.76 -0.29
N GLU A 334 21.45 8.56 0.78
CA GLU A 334 22.27 8.35 1.97
C GLU A 334 21.99 7.00 2.67
N TYR A 335 20.71 6.57 2.69
CA TYR A 335 20.30 5.29 3.28
C TYR A 335 20.70 4.11 2.40
N ALA A 336 20.59 4.25 1.08
CA ALA A 336 21.06 3.25 0.13
C ALA A 336 22.59 3.09 0.23
N GLN A 337 23.33 4.20 0.29
CA GLN A 337 24.77 4.18 0.45
C GLN A 337 25.19 3.56 1.80
N ALA A 338 24.47 3.87 2.90
CA ALA A 338 24.72 3.25 4.19
C ALA A 338 24.51 1.73 4.16
N CYS A 339 23.50 1.23 3.43
CA CYS A 339 23.28 -0.21 3.22
C CYS A 339 24.48 -0.86 2.52
N ILE A 340 25.02 -0.23 1.47
CA ILE A 340 26.18 -0.72 0.72
C ILE A 340 27.41 -0.77 1.65
N GLU A 341 27.69 0.31 2.38
CA GLU A 341 28.80 0.37 3.34
C GLU A 341 28.69 -0.69 4.46
N ILE A 342 27.47 -0.94 4.95
CA ILE A 342 27.21 -2.00 5.94
C ILE A 342 27.48 -3.38 5.33
N GLY A 343 27.03 -3.62 4.10
CA GLY A 343 27.27 -4.86 3.39
C GLY A 343 28.75 -5.16 3.22
N GLU A 344 29.53 -4.15 2.82
CA GLU A 344 30.99 -4.28 2.65
C GLU A 344 31.70 -4.63 3.97
N VAL A 345 31.45 -3.89 5.06
CA VAL A 345 32.14 -4.14 6.33
C VAL A 345 31.69 -5.39 7.06
N THR A 346 30.50 -5.93 6.72
CA THR A 346 29.96 -7.12 7.33
C THR A 346 30.01 -8.36 6.41
N GLU A 347 30.49 -8.20 5.19
CA GLU A 347 30.44 -9.26 4.15
C GLU A 347 29.02 -9.82 3.99
N THR A 348 28.01 -8.93 4.01
CA THR A 348 26.59 -9.28 3.85
C THR A 348 26.16 -8.94 2.42
N PRO A 349 25.50 -9.86 1.68
CA PRO A 349 24.97 -9.53 0.37
C PRO A 349 24.01 -8.34 0.42
N VAL A 350 24.18 -7.41 -0.51
CA VAL A 350 23.32 -6.23 -0.69
C VAL A 350 22.61 -6.36 -2.03
N LEU A 351 21.29 -6.34 -2.02
CA LEU A 351 20.45 -6.26 -3.20
C LEU A 351 20.13 -4.77 -3.43
N ASP A 352 20.65 -4.21 -4.51
CA ASP A 352 20.55 -2.79 -4.78
C ASP A 352 19.22 -2.43 -5.48
N LEU A 353 18.12 -2.58 -4.72
CA LEU A 353 16.79 -2.22 -5.18
C LEU A 353 16.67 -0.71 -5.43
N HIS A 354 17.37 0.12 -4.64
CA HIS A 354 17.35 1.57 -4.79
C HIS A 354 17.75 1.97 -6.21
N LYS A 355 18.92 1.52 -6.64
CA LYS A 355 19.41 1.83 -7.98
C LYS A 355 18.47 1.35 -9.08
N LEU A 356 17.99 0.10 -9.01
CA LEU A 356 17.12 -0.47 -10.04
C LEU A 356 15.76 0.22 -10.10
N SER A 357 15.18 0.55 -8.96
CA SER A 357 13.92 1.27 -8.90
C SER A 357 14.06 2.74 -9.34
N MET A 358 15.16 3.39 -8.97
CA MET A 358 15.48 4.75 -9.42
C MET A 358 15.65 4.79 -10.95
N ASP A 359 16.47 3.90 -11.51
CA ASP A 359 16.68 3.80 -12.96
C ASP A 359 15.34 3.60 -13.68
N PHE A 360 14.48 2.72 -13.16
CA PHE A 360 13.14 2.46 -13.69
C PHE A 360 12.24 3.70 -13.65
N ILE A 361 12.22 4.43 -12.53
CA ILE A 361 11.42 5.64 -12.36
C ILE A 361 11.93 6.74 -13.31
N VAL A 362 13.23 6.93 -13.40
CA VAL A 362 13.85 7.94 -14.28
C VAL A 362 13.57 7.64 -15.76
N GLU A 363 13.65 6.36 -16.17
CA GLU A 363 13.35 5.94 -17.53
C GLU A 363 11.87 6.17 -17.90
N ASN A 364 10.94 5.90 -16.97
CA ASN A 364 9.50 6.10 -17.21
C ASN A 364 9.06 7.56 -17.04
N GLY A 365 9.80 8.36 -16.27
CA GLY A 365 9.41 9.72 -15.90
C GLY A 365 8.25 9.78 -14.91
N LEU A 366 7.91 10.98 -14.44
CA LEU A 366 6.92 11.23 -13.40
C LEU A 366 5.56 10.59 -13.72
N GLU A 367 5.01 10.86 -14.90
CA GLU A 367 3.63 10.49 -15.23
C GLU A 367 3.45 8.98 -15.44
N ARG A 368 4.33 8.35 -16.22
CA ARG A 368 4.21 6.91 -16.48
C ARG A 368 4.51 6.08 -15.23
N SER A 369 5.38 6.56 -14.35
CA SER A 369 5.67 5.87 -13.09
C SER A 369 4.45 5.80 -12.16
N LYS A 370 3.50 6.74 -12.25
CA LYS A 370 2.26 6.72 -11.46
C LYS A 370 1.43 5.47 -11.67
N SER A 371 1.47 4.85 -12.86
CA SER A 371 0.71 3.62 -13.14
C SER A 371 1.22 2.38 -12.37
N TYR A 372 2.41 2.45 -11.79
CA TYR A 372 3.02 1.43 -10.93
C TYR A 372 2.87 1.73 -9.44
N LEU A 373 2.25 2.85 -9.11
CA LEU A 373 2.04 3.29 -7.74
C LEU A 373 0.55 3.25 -7.40
N PHE A 374 0.26 3.26 -6.10
CA PHE A 374 -1.12 3.44 -5.65
C PHE A 374 -1.64 4.79 -6.15
N PRO A 375 -2.91 4.92 -6.52
CA PRO A 375 -3.46 6.16 -7.03
C PRO A 375 -3.20 7.35 -6.13
N ASN A 376 -2.64 8.41 -6.71
CA ASN A 376 -2.22 9.65 -6.04
C ASN A 376 -1.13 9.47 -4.96
N ASP A 377 -0.36 8.39 -5.05
CA ASP A 377 0.81 8.14 -4.21
C ASP A 377 2.09 8.16 -5.07
N PHE A 378 3.19 8.61 -4.51
CA PHE A 378 4.48 8.72 -5.19
C PHE A 378 5.57 7.85 -4.54
N THR A 379 5.19 7.09 -3.54
CA THR A 379 6.08 6.22 -2.75
C THR A 379 5.66 4.77 -2.80
N HIS A 380 4.36 4.52 -2.56
CA HIS A 380 3.86 3.17 -2.35
C HIS A 380 3.37 2.56 -3.66
N SER A 381 3.84 1.37 -3.93
CA SER A 381 3.46 0.62 -5.14
C SER A 381 2.04 0.06 -5.05
N ASN A 382 1.43 -0.09 -6.21
CA ASN A 382 0.30 -0.99 -6.44
C ASN A 382 0.81 -2.40 -6.79
N ASP A 383 -0.07 -3.30 -7.21
CA ASP A 383 0.30 -4.68 -7.53
C ASP A 383 1.32 -4.77 -8.69
N TYR A 384 1.19 -3.93 -9.70
CA TYR A 384 2.14 -3.89 -10.83
C TYR A 384 3.53 -3.44 -10.40
N GLY A 385 3.58 -2.35 -9.62
CA GLY A 385 4.85 -1.83 -9.09
C GLY A 385 5.51 -2.81 -8.13
N ALA A 386 4.74 -3.36 -7.19
CA ALA A 386 5.26 -4.35 -6.24
C ALA A 386 5.80 -5.60 -6.95
N TYR A 387 5.12 -6.08 -7.99
CA TYR A 387 5.58 -7.19 -8.82
C TYR A 387 6.89 -6.86 -9.55
N LYS A 388 6.97 -5.65 -10.13
CA LYS A 388 8.19 -5.17 -10.80
C LYS A 388 9.38 -5.11 -9.84
N MET A 389 9.18 -4.55 -8.63
CA MET A 389 10.21 -4.45 -7.59
C MET A 389 10.63 -5.84 -7.08
N ALA A 390 9.69 -6.77 -6.91
CA ALA A 390 10.01 -8.16 -6.58
C ALA A 390 10.84 -8.84 -7.68
N GLY A 391 10.58 -8.52 -8.94
CA GLY A 391 11.40 -8.95 -10.08
C GLY A 391 12.84 -8.42 -10.01
N PHE A 392 13.05 -7.18 -9.62
CA PHE A 392 14.38 -6.61 -9.37
C PHE A 392 15.11 -7.33 -8.22
N ILE A 393 14.40 -7.62 -7.13
CA ILE A 393 14.94 -8.42 -6.01
C ILE A 393 15.38 -9.80 -6.52
N ALA A 394 14.57 -10.47 -7.32
CA ALA A 394 14.89 -11.77 -7.91
C ALA A 394 16.14 -11.72 -8.81
N GLN A 395 16.24 -10.67 -9.65
CA GLN A 395 17.41 -10.40 -10.48
C GLN A 395 18.68 -10.21 -9.64
N GLU A 396 18.60 -9.37 -8.61
CA GLU A 396 19.73 -9.10 -7.72
C GLU A 396 20.14 -10.34 -6.91
N LEU A 397 19.19 -11.15 -6.46
CA LEU A 397 19.48 -12.42 -5.80
C LEU A 397 20.32 -13.34 -6.70
N ARG A 398 19.95 -13.47 -7.96
CA ARG A 398 20.74 -14.25 -8.93
C ARG A 398 22.14 -13.67 -9.13
N ARG A 399 22.24 -12.35 -9.28
CA ARG A 399 23.49 -11.64 -9.54
C ARG A 399 24.45 -11.69 -8.34
N VAL A 400 23.97 -11.31 -7.16
CA VAL A 400 24.79 -11.17 -5.95
C VAL A 400 25.02 -12.52 -5.27
N CYS A 401 23.93 -13.27 -5.03
CA CYS A 401 24.01 -14.53 -4.31
C CYS A 401 24.50 -15.68 -5.19
N GLY A 402 24.26 -15.63 -6.51
CA GLY A 402 24.68 -16.70 -7.44
C GLY A 402 26.19 -16.90 -7.51
N ASN A 403 26.96 -15.83 -7.38
CA ASN A 403 28.42 -15.83 -7.41
C ASN A 403 29.07 -15.76 -6.02
N HIS A 404 28.27 -15.81 -4.96
CA HIS A 404 28.78 -15.68 -3.60
C HIS A 404 29.62 -16.91 -3.18
N THR A 405 30.63 -16.68 -2.36
CA THR A 405 31.53 -17.75 -1.85
C THR A 405 30.77 -18.75 -0.96
N SER A 406 29.81 -18.29 -0.16
CA SER A 406 29.00 -19.13 0.73
C SER A 406 28.01 -20.01 -0.07
N PRO A 407 28.01 -21.35 0.18
CA PRO A 407 27.02 -22.23 -0.42
C PRO A 407 25.57 -21.90 -0.10
N SER A 408 25.32 -21.31 1.07
CA SER A 408 23.98 -20.92 1.51
C SER A 408 23.40 -19.81 0.65
N TYR A 409 24.17 -18.78 0.33
CA TYR A 409 23.71 -17.74 -0.58
C TYR A 409 23.54 -18.27 -2.01
N ARG A 410 24.43 -19.16 -2.49
CA ARG A 410 24.22 -19.83 -3.79
C ARG A 410 22.96 -20.71 -3.81
N PHE A 411 22.59 -21.32 -2.68
CA PHE A 411 21.31 -22.03 -2.56
C PHE A 411 20.15 -21.06 -2.70
N LEU A 412 20.19 -19.91 -2.02
CA LEU A 412 19.15 -18.86 -2.12
C LEU A 412 18.96 -18.41 -3.58
N ALA A 413 20.04 -18.17 -4.32
CA ALA A 413 19.97 -17.82 -5.74
C ALA A 413 19.32 -18.93 -6.61
N LYS A 414 19.53 -20.21 -6.27
CA LYS A 414 18.88 -21.34 -6.96
C LYS A 414 17.39 -21.48 -6.66
N CYS A 415 16.91 -20.88 -5.58
CA CYS A 415 15.49 -20.84 -5.25
C CYS A 415 14.72 -19.83 -6.11
N VAL A 416 15.41 -18.97 -6.84
CA VAL A 416 14.79 -17.92 -7.68
C VAL A 416 14.34 -18.50 -9.01
N THR A 417 13.09 -18.23 -9.40
CA THR A 417 12.50 -18.50 -10.72
C THR A 417 12.44 -17.23 -11.57
N GLU A 418 11.95 -17.33 -12.80
CA GLU A 418 11.71 -16.17 -13.66
C GLU A 418 10.40 -15.42 -13.34
N GLY A 419 9.62 -15.97 -12.42
CA GLY A 419 8.28 -15.47 -12.13
C GLY A 419 7.26 -15.92 -13.19
N PHE A 420 6.18 -15.16 -13.30
CA PHE A 420 5.05 -15.47 -14.20
C PHE A 420 4.98 -14.51 -15.42
N GLY A 421 6.14 -14.11 -15.94
CA GLY A 421 6.23 -13.13 -17.01
C GLY A 421 6.04 -11.68 -16.52
N GLU A 422 5.83 -10.77 -17.47
CA GLU A 422 5.59 -9.37 -17.13
C GLU A 422 4.15 -9.16 -16.59
N TRP A 423 4.02 -8.21 -15.69
CA TRP A 423 2.75 -7.71 -15.22
C TRP A 423 2.81 -6.19 -15.27
N VAL A 424 2.33 -5.67 -16.37
CA VAL A 424 2.38 -4.24 -16.67
C VAL A 424 0.98 -3.64 -16.64
N PRO A 425 0.84 -2.39 -16.20
CA PRO A 425 -0.42 -1.68 -16.29
C PRO A 425 -0.81 -1.51 -17.77
N THR A 426 -2.10 -1.62 -18.07
CA THR A 426 -2.62 -1.25 -19.39
C THR A 426 -2.50 0.26 -19.57
N GLU A 427 -2.34 0.74 -20.81
CA GLU A 427 -2.22 2.19 -21.08
C GLU A 427 -3.48 2.98 -20.69
N GLU A 428 -4.59 2.30 -20.52
CA GLU A 428 -5.90 2.86 -20.14
C GLU A 428 -6.25 2.66 -18.65
N ILE A 429 -5.27 2.55 -17.75
CA ILE A 429 -5.62 2.60 -16.32
C ILE A 429 -6.16 4.00 -16.04
N ILE A 430 -7.47 4.11 -16.08
CA ILE A 430 -8.20 5.21 -15.49
C ILE A 430 -7.95 5.09 -14.00
N LEU A 431 -7.07 5.95 -13.47
CA LEU A 431 -6.84 6.01 -12.03
C LEU A 431 -8.21 6.14 -11.35
N PRO A 432 -8.51 5.29 -10.35
CA PRO A 432 -9.81 5.34 -9.69
C PRO A 432 -10.08 6.76 -9.24
N LYS A 433 -11.31 7.23 -9.46
CA LYS A 433 -11.80 8.45 -8.82
C LYS A 433 -11.52 8.29 -7.34
N LYS A 434 -11.01 9.37 -6.70
CA LYS A 434 -10.61 9.43 -5.28
C LYS A 434 -11.26 8.35 -4.42
N PRO A 435 -10.51 7.58 -3.62
CA PRO A 435 -11.08 6.54 -2.76
C PRO A 435 -12.28 7.11 -2.00
N ALA A 436 -13.36 6.36 -1.90
CA ALA A 436 -14.59 6.75 -1.22
C ALA A 436 -14.41 7.16 0.26
N ILE A 437 -13.27 6.90 0.85
CA ILE A 437 -12.84 7.42 2.15
C ILE A 437 -12.96 8.95 2.25
N TYR A 438 -12.93 9.67 1.12
CA TYR A 438 -13.06 11.14 1.07
C TYR A 438 -14.50 11.63 0.85
N GLU A 439 -15.45 10.76 0.55
CA GLU A 439 -16.86 11.15 0.30
C GLU A 439 -17.70 11.22 1.59
N ASP A 440 -17.30 10.56 2.67
CA ASP A 440 -18.08 10.47 3.92
C ASP A 440 -17.95 11.69 4.85
N LEU A 441 -17.31 12.76 4.37
CA LEU A 441 -17.27 14.06 5.04
C LEU A 441 -18.51 14.92 4.72
N SER A 442 -19.67 14.33 4.77
CA SER A 442 -20.93 14.99 4.43
C SER A 442 -21.49 15.91 5.51
N ASN A 443 -20.80 16.07 6.66
CA ASN A 443 -21.27 16.98 7.70
C ASN A 443 -20.78 18.43 7.44
N PRO A 444 -21.65 19.34 6.95
CA PRO A 444 -21.25 20.72 6.64
C PRO A 444 -20.80 21.53 7.87
N ASN A 445 -21.01 21.02 9.07
CA ASN A 445 -20.63 21.71 10.32
C ASN A 445 -19.20 21.37 10.80
N GLU A 446 -18.57 20.31 10.29
CA GLU A 446 -17.23 19.92 10.74
C GLU A 446 -16.14 20.92 10.38
N GLY A 447 -16.17 21.47 9.16
CA GLY A 447 -15.20 22.49 8.75
C GLY A 447 -15.28 23.76 9.61
N ALA A 448 -16.50 24.20 9.96
CA ALA A 448 -16.71 25.34 10.84
C ALA A 448 -16.24 25.07 12.27
N GLN A 449 -16.43 23.86 12.78
CA GLN A 449 -15.95 23.42 14.09
C GLN A 449 -14.41 23.38 14.14
N LEU A 450 -13.76 22.79 13.15
CA LEU A 450 -12.29 22.72 13.06
C LEU A 450 -11.64 24.10 13.02
N LEU A 451 -12.26 25.08 12.34
CA LEU A 451 -11.77 26.45 12.33
C LEU A 451 -11.98 27.18 13.67
N SER A 452 -12.92 26.75 14.52
CA SER A 452 -13.15 27.34 15.85
C SER A 452 -12.09 26.90 16.88
N GLU A 453 -11.32 25.86 16.59
CA GLU A 453 -10.24 25.36 17.44
C GLU A 453 -8.90 26.09 17.21
N ILE A 454 -8.85 27.03 16.24
CA ILE A 454 -7.63 27.80 15.96
C ILE A 454 -7.43 28.86 17.03
N GLU A 455 -6.31 28.74 17.73
CA GLU A 455 -5.89 29.68 18.78
C GLU A 455 -4.99 30.79 18.23
N ASP A 456 -4.69 31.80 19.06
CA ASP A 456 -3.74 32.90 18.77
C ASP A 456 -4.08 33.68 17.47
N LEU A 457 -5.32 34.11 17.35
CA LEU A 457 -5.87 34.74 16.14
C LEU A 457 -5.13 36.02 15.69
N ASP A 458 -4.41 36.68 16.58
CA ASP A 458 -3.64 37.90 16.29
C ASP A 458 -2.24 37.63 15.75
N GLN A 459 -1.80 36.37 15.76
CA GLN A 459 -0.49 36.00 15.21
C GLN A 459 -0.52 35.94 13.67
N ASN A 460 0.61 36.30 13.05
CA ASN A 460 0.81 36.08 11.62
C ASN A 460 0.69 34.60 11.28
N THR A 461 0.19 34.31 10.10
CA THR A 461 0.04 32.93 9.65
C THR A 461 1.14 32.56 8.67
N SER A 462 1.69 31.35 8.81
CA SER A 462 2.63 30.79 7.85
C SER A 462 1.89 30.11 6.68
N ARG A 463 2.62 29.84 5.59
CA ARG A 463 2.07 29.10 4.44
C ARG A 463 1.39 27.80 4.88
N VAL A 464 2.04 27.03 5.75
CA VAL A 464 1.51 25.75 6.19
C VAL A 464 0.30 25.90 7.10
N ALA A 465 0.27 26.90 7.99
CA ALA A 465 -0.91 27.17 8.81
C ALA A 465 -2.10 27.61 7.95
N ALA A 466 -1.87 28.49 6.96
CA ALA A 466 -2.88 28.88 5.98
C ALA A 466 -3.40 27.68 5.18
N LEU A 467 -2.50 26.84 4.71
CA LEU A 467 -2.83 25.64 3.94
C LEU A 467 -3.68 24.66 4.76
N ASP A 468 -3.33 24.43 6.03
CA ASP A 468 -4.10 23.58 6.94
C ASP A 468 -5.54 24.12 7.16
N MET A 469 -5.69 25.45 7.26
CA MET A 469 -7.01 26.08 7.30
C MET A 469 -7.83 25.83 6.03
N ILE A 470 -7.21 25.91 4.85
CA ILE A 470 -7.86 25.62 3.57
C ILE A 470 -8.23 24.14 3.46
N ILE A 471 -7.34 23.23 3.86
CA ILE A 471 -7.60 21.78 3.91
C ILE A 471 -8.82 21.48 4.80
N LYS A 472 -8.88 22.07 5.99
CA LYS A 472 -10.02 21.94 6.91
C LYS A 472 -11.30 22.54 6.31
N THR A 473 -11.23 23.73 5.73
CA THR A 473 -12.38 24.41 5.09
C THR A 473 -12.93 23.61 3.92
N ALA A 474 -12.04 23.08 3.06
CA ALA A 474 -12.40 22.22 1.93
C ALA A 474 -12.72 20.78 2.36
N ARG A 475 -12.67 20.48 3.66
CA ARG A 475 -12.96 19.16 4.24
C ARG A 475 -12.15 18.05 3.62
N PHE A 476 -10.84 18.28 3.44
CA PHE A 476 -9.88 17.25 3.14
C PHE A 476 -9.27 16.70 4.42
N PHE A 477 -8.97 15.41 4.43
CA PHE A 477 -8.16 14.85 5.49
C PHE A 477 -6.67 15.00 5.19
N PRO A 478 -5.86 15.35 6.19
CA PRO A 478 -4.43 15.12 6.11
C PRO A 478 -4.17 13.65 5.76
N THR A 479 -3.26 13.39 4.84
CA THR A 479 -2.94 12.03 4.43
C THR A 479 -1.66 11.55 5.11
N ASN A 480 -1.61 10.27 5.44
CA ASN A 480 -0.40 9.62 5.96
C ASN A 480 0.56 9.16 4.85
N VAL A 481 0.24 9.50 3.61
CA VAL A 481 1.05 9.18 2.44
C VAL A 481 1.93 10.38 2.11
N TYR A 482 3.24 10.18 2.11
CA TYR A 482 4.21 11.24 1.84
C TYR A 482 4.81 11.00 0.47
N ASN A 483 4.57 11.91 -0.49
CA ASN A 483 5.18 11.84 -1.80
C ASN A 483 6.53 12.57 -1.89
N ASP A 484 6.93 13.27 -0.83
CA ASP A 484 8.20 14.00 -0.72
C ASP A 484 8.49 14.91 -1.94
N MET A 485 7.44 15.55 -2.45
CA MET A 485 7.54 16.48 -3.58
C MET A 485 8.35 17.72 -3.23
N TYR A 486 8.46 18.02 -1.94
CA TYR A 486 9.18 19.19 -1.46
C TYR A 486 10.33 18.74 -0.57
N THR A 487 11.54 19.26 -0.84
CA THR A 487 12.76 18.89 -0.11
C THR A 487 12.78 19.36 1.35
N ASP A 488 11.91 20.30 1.68
CA ASP A 488 11.74 20.89 3.01
C ASP A 488 10.48 20.39 3.74
N VAL A 489 9.81 19.35 3.22
CA VAL A 489 8.71 18.64 3.88
C VAL A 489 9.02 17.15 3.81
N VAL A 490 9.59 16.60 4.88
CA VAL A 490 10.12 15.22 4.89
C VAL A 490 9.21 14.20 5.57
N GLY A 491 8.04 14.62 6.04
CA GLY A 491 6.93 13.73 6.42
C GLY A 491 6.78 13.41 7.90
N HIS A 492 7.61 13.95 8.79
CA HIS A 492 7.44 13.83 10.24
C HIS A 492 6.86 15.08 10.89
N GLU A 493 6.77 16.17 10.14
CA GLU A 493 6.20 17.41 10.61
C GLU A 493 4.69 17.25 10.82
N TRP A 494 4.13 17.97 11.79
CA TRP A 494 2.70 17.95 12.10
C TRP A 494 1.82 18.28 10.88
N TYR A 495 2.35 19.04 9.96
CA TYR A 495 1.66 19.54 8.77
C TYR A 495 1.90 18.69 7.50
N ALA A 496 2.79 17.72 7.53
CA ALA A 496 3.17 16.99 6.33
C ALA A 496 1.95 16.37 5.62
N GLY A 497 0.99 15.84 6.39
CA GLY A 497 -0.24 15.29 5.84
C GLY A 497 -1.15 16.35 5.17
N SER A 498 -1.17 17.58 5.69
CA SER A 498 -1.92 18.69 5.09
C SER A 498 -1.27 19.18 3.79
N VAL A 499 0.06 19.25 3.75
CA VAL A 499 0.83 19.59 2.53
C VAL A 499 0.61 18.54 1.45
N GLU A 500 0.66 17.26 1.83
CA GLU A 500 0.39 16.14 0.92
C GLU A 500 -1.02 16.22 0.34
N ALA A 501 -2.04 16.42 1.19
CA ALA A 501 -3.42 16.57 0.76
C ALA A 501 -3.59 17.77 -0.18
N ALA A 502 -2.93 18.89 0.10
CA ALA A 502 -2.96 20.08 -0.74
C ALA A 502 -2.31 19.86 -2.09
N TYR A 503 -1.17 19.17 -2.13
CA TYR A 503 -0.52 18.79 -3.38
C TYR A 503 -1.42 17.91 -4.24
N GLN A 504 -1.95 16.82 -3.68
CA GLN A 504 -2.82 15.89 -4.39
C GLN A 504 -4.10 16.54 -4.95
N ASN A 505 -4.57 17.60 -4.31
CA ASN A 505 -5.77 18.32 -4.73
C ASN A 505 -5.48 19.59 -5.55
N GLY A 506 -4.21 19.82 -5.96
CA GLY A 506 -3.82 20.96 -6.79
C GLY A 506 -4.00 22.33 -6.11
N ILE A 507 -3.93 22.37 -4.77
CA ILE A 507 -4.07 23.61 -4.00
C ILE A 507 -2.77 24.41 -4.04
N ILE A 508 -1.62 23.73 -4.00
CA ILE A 508 -0.30 24.33 -4.17
C ILE A 508 -0.01 24.45 -5.68
N VAL A 509 0.38 25.62 -6.12
CA VAL A 509 0.75 25.89 -7.53
C VAL A 509 2.27 25.93 -7.71
N PRO A 510 2.80 25.57 -8.91
CA PRO A 510 4.24 25.52 -9.15
C PRO A 510 4.97 26.83 -8.85
N GLU A 511 4.33 27.98 -9.07
CA GLU A 511 4.89 29.32 -8.86
C GLU A 511 5.18 29.63 -7.39
N MET A 512 4.64 28.84 -6.47
CA MET A 512 4.87 28.96 -5.01
C MET A 512 6.04 28.08 -4.54
N VAL A 513 6.61 27.27 -5.44
CA VAL A 513 7.70 26.34 -5.16
C VAL A 513 8.98 26.87 -5.78
N GLU A 514 10.04 26.97 -5.00
CA GLU A 514 11.33 27.44 -5.48
C GLU A 514 12.42 26.40 -5.14
N ASN A 515 13.17 25.94 -6.13
CA ASN A 515 14.22 24.93 -5.99
C ASN A 515 13.77 23.63 -5.28
N GLY A 516 12.51 23.25 -5.50
CA GLY A 516 11.90 22.07 -4.86
C GLY A 516 11.47 22.29 -3.40
N CYS A 517 11.56 23.52 -2.88
CA CYS A 517 11.11 23.87 -1.53
C CYS A 517 9.75 24.56 -1.55
N PHE A 518 8.89 24.18 -0.64
CA PHE A 518 7.59 24.81 -0.40
C PHE A 518 7.66 25.99 0.57
N TYR A 519 8.68 26.05 1.42
CA TYR A 519 8.86 27.03 2.49
C TYR A 519 7.66 27.08 3.46
N PRO A 520 7.36 26.00 4.18
CA PRO A 520 6.16 25.86 4.99
C PRO A 520 6.00 26.95 6.06
N GLU A 521 7.08 27.38 6.68
CA GLU A 521 7.09 28.37 7.75
C GLU A 521 7.18 29.83 7.26
N LYS A 522 7.25 30.06 5.94
CA LYS A 522 7.22 31.41 5.38
C LYS A 522 5.87 32.05 5.68
N GLU A 523 5.87 33.30 6.18
CA GLU A 523 4.64 34.08 6.37
C GLU A 523 3.90 34.26 5.05
N VAL A 524 2.58 34.11 5.06
CA VAL A 524 1.72 34.17 3.87
C VAL A 524 1.12 35.54 3.69
N SER A 525 1.25 36.10 2.49
CA SER A 525 0.54 37.32 2.09
C SER A 525 -0.94 37.02 1.75
N LEU A 526 -1.77 38.08 1.73
CA LEU A 526 -3.14 37.95 1.26
C LEU A 526 -3.20 37.39 -0.16
N GLU A 527 -2.31 37.83 -1.06
CA GLU A 527 -2.22 37.33 -2.43
C GLU A 527 -1.96 35.83 -2.48
N GLU A 528 -0.94 35.34 -1.78
CA GLU A 528 -0.61 33.90 -1.71
C GLU A 528 -1.77 33.10 -1.08
N PHE A 529 -2.40 33.62 -0.03
CA PHE A 529 -3.53 32.96 0.60
C PHE A 529 -4.72 32.80 -0.35
N LEU A 530 -5.01 33.81 -1.18
CA LEU A 530 -6.09 33.74 -2.16
C LEU A 530 -5.84 32.66 -3.22
N VAL A 531 -4.61 32.36 -3.56
CA VAL A 531 -4.28 31.23 -4.44
C VAL A 531 -4.71 29.91 -3.80
N PHE A 532 -4.34 29.67 -2.56
CA PHE A 532 -4.79 28.49 -1.82
C PHE A 532 -6.30 28.42 -1.69
N ALA A 533 -6.92 29.55 -1.30
CA ALA A 533 -8.35 29.64 -1.07
C ALA A 533 -9.16 29.32 -2.34
N MET A 534 -8.77 29.86 -3.48
CA MET A 534 -9.50 29.63 -4.74
C MET A 534 -9.31 28.20 -5.28
N ASN A 535 -8.14 27.61 -5.13
CA ASN A 535 -7.94 26.21 -5.48
C ASN A 535 -8.71 25.27 -4.52
N GLY A 536 -8.74 25.57 -3.23
CA GLY A 536 -9.61 24.89 -2.26
C GLY A 536 -11.10 25.03 -2.60
N TYR A 537 -11.54 26.20 -3.00
CA TYR A 537 -12.91 26.44 -3.48
C TYR A 537 -13.22 25.60 -4.73
N ALA A 538 -12.33 25.63 -5.72
CA ALA A 538 -12.47 24.90 -6.99
C ALA A 538 -12.59 23.38 -6.81
N SER A 539 -12.00 22.84 -5.73
CA SER A 539 -12.10 21.42 -5.41
C SER A 539 -13.50 20.99 -4.94
N ARG A 540 -14.35 21.93 -4.52
CA ARG A 540 -15.67 21.67 -3.95
C ARG A 540 -16.82 22.29 -4.73
N LYS A 541 -16.58 23.45 -5.36
CA LYS A 541 -17.60 24.19 -6.11
C LYS A 541 -17.09 24.63 -7.45
N LYS A 542 -18.01 24.82 -8.40
CA LYS A 542 -17.69 25.42 -9.68
C LYS A 542 -17.24 26.87 -9.49
N LEU A 543 -16.09 27.22 -10.05
CA LEU A 543 -15.61 28.59 -10.03
C LEU A 543 -16.57 29.52 -10.82
N PRO A 544 -16.81 30.75 -10.32
CA PRO A 544 -17.51 31.75 -11.10
C PRO A 544 -16.69 32.18 -12.34
N GLU A 545 -17.34 32.89 -13.24
CA GLU A 545 -16.65 33.53 -14.36
C GLU A 545 -15.78 34.68 -13.83
N GLU A 546 -14.50 34.69 -14.21
CA GLU A 546 -13.59 35.76 -13.79
C GLU A 546 -13.89 37.07 -14.53
N VAL A 547 -13.74 38.19 -13.83
CA VAL A 547 -13.87 39.51 -14.41
C VAL A 547 -12.65 40.38 -14.05
N PRO A 548 -12.20 41.29 -14.92
CA PRO A 548 -11.18 42.26 -14.53
C PRO A 548 -11.60 43.06 -13.29
N CYS A 549 -10.64 43.34 -12.41
CA CYS A 549 -10.93 44.00 -11.18
C CYS A 549 -9.90 45.09 -10.82
N VAL A 550 -10.20 45.86 -9.78
CA VAL A 550 -9.36 46.99 -9.33
C VAL A 550 -7.98 46.56 -8.81
N TYR A 551 -7.77 45.29 -8.61
CA TYR A 551 -6.50 44.72 -8.12
C TYR A 551 -5.58 44.23 -9.25
N ASP A 552 -6.02 44.20 -10.51
CA ASP A 552 -5.26 43.63 -11.63
C ASP A 552 -3.86 44.25 -11.84
N ALA A 553 -3.68 45.53 -11.46
CA ALA A 553 -2.40 46.21 -11.51
C ALA A 553 -1.60 46.12 -10.19
N LYS A 554 -2.16 45.49 -9.15
CA LYS A 554 -1.60 45.40 -7.79
C LYS A 554 -1.14 43.99 -7.43
N CYS A 555 -1.44 42.98 -8.24
CA CYS A 555 -1.11 41.58 -7.98
C CYS A 555 -0.08 41.05 -8.99
N SER A 556 0.60 39.96 -8.60
CA SER A 556 1.50 39.24 -9.49
C SER A 556 0.72 38.56 -10.63
N GLU A 557 1.40 38.27 -11.73
CA GLU A 557 0.75 37.70 -12.92
C GLU A 557 0.17 36.32 -12.63
N TYR A 558 0.88 35.49 -11.85
CA TYR A 558 0.38 34.14 -11.50
C TYR A 558 -0.84 34.16 -10.57
N ALA A 559 -0.97 35.17 -9.71
CA ALA A 559 -2.07 35.28 -8.77
C ALA A 559 -3.31 35.97 -9.35
N LYS A 560 -3.17 36.67 -10.48
CA LYS A 560 -4.20 37.53 -11.07
C LYS A 560 -5.56 36.84 -11.23
N ARG A 561 -5.56 35.63 -11.76
CA ARG A 561 -6.79 34.82 -11.88
C ARG A 561 -7.47 34.59 -10.54
N TYR A 562 -6.72 34.21 -9.52
CA TYR A 562 -7.23 33.89 -8.20
C TYR A 562 -7.77 35.12 -7.48
N VAL A 563 -7.09 36.25 -7.61
CA VAL A 563 -7.53 37.55 -7.08
C VAL A 563 -8.85 37.99 -7.73
N ARG A 564 -9.01 37.85 -9.04
CA ARG A 564 -10.27 38.13 -9.74
C ARG A 564 -11.42 37.26 -9.26
N LEU A 565 -11.17 35.95 -9.08
CA LEU A 565 -12.16 35.02 -8.54
C LEU A 565 -12.57 35.38 -7.11
N ALA A 566 -11.60 35.67 -6.25
CA ALA A 566 -11.85 36.12 -4.89
C ALA A 566 -12.64 37.44 -4.85
N TYR A 567 -12.32 38.37 -5.77
CA TYR A 567 -13.09 39.60 -5.97
C TYR A 567 -14.55 39.30 -6.35
N VAL A 568 -14.79 38.41 -7.32
CA VAL A 568 -16.15 38.03 -7.72
C VAL A 568 -16.93 37.46 -6.54
N LEU A 569 -16.29 36.58 -5.77
CA LEU A 569 -16.88 35.92 -4.59
C LEU A 569 -17.04 36.84 -3.37
N GLY A 570 -16.51 38.09 -3.43
CA GLY A 570 -16.59 39.04 -2.32
C GLY A 570 -15.71 38.69 -1.12
N LEU A 571 -14.64 37.95 -1.34
CA LEU A 571 -13.65 37.60 -0.30
C LEU A 571 -12.67 38.74 -0.02
N ILE A 572 -12.55 39.66 -0.96
CA ILE A 572 -11.80 40.92 -0.86
C ILE A 572 -12.68 42.13 -1.18
N ALA A 573 -12.27 43.31 -0.72
CA ALA A 573 -13.04 44.55 -0.84
C ALA A 573 -13.24 44.96 -2.31
N LYS A 574 -14.45 45.41 -2.63
CA LYS A 574 -14.81 45.85 -4.01
C LYS A 574 -14.24 47.20 -4.40
N ASP A 575 -13.83 47.99 -3.45
CA ASP A 575 -13.28 49.34 -3.65
C ASP A 575 -11.75 49.37 -3.81
N GLY A 576 -11.09 48.22 -3.72
CA GLY A 576 -9.64 48.10 -3.92
C GLY A 576 -8.83 48.55 -2.70
N THR A 577 -9.42 48.55 -1.50
CA THR A 577 -8.75 49.00 -0.27
C THR A 577 -7.85 47.94 0.37
N ASP A 578 -8.01 46.68 0.03
CA ASP A 578 -7.14 45.64 0.58
C ASP A 578 -5.71 45.74 0.03
N ASP A 579 -4.73 45.52 0.90
CA ASP A 579 -3.33 45.37 0.54
C ASP A 579 -2.99 43.91 0.30
N LEU A 580 -2.84 43.50 -0.96
CA LEU A 580 -2.55 42.12 -1.35
C LEU A 580 -1.19 41.62 -0.83
N SER A 581 -0.27 42.54 -0.51
CA SER A 581 1.06 42.23 0.06
C SER A 581 1.05 42.09 1.57
N GLN A 582 -0.06 42.43 2.23
CA GLN A 582 -0.20 42.33 3.68
C GLN A 582 -0.05 40.88 4.12
N ILE A 583 0.80 40.65 5.14
CA ILE A 583 0.86 39.34 5.83
C ILE A 583 -0.41 39.16 6.64
N LEU A 584 -1.06 38.04 6.46
CA LEU A 584 -2.32 37.75 7.16
C LEU A 584 -2.07 37.27 8.58
N THR A 585 -2.93 37.73 9.49
CA THR A 585 -3.10 37.08 10.79
C THR A 585 -3.95 35.81 10.64
N ARG A 586 -3.85 34.89 11.62
CA ARG A 586 -4.69 33.68 11.66
C ARG A 586 -6.18 34.01 11.66
N GLY A 587 -6.58 35.08 12.37
CA GLY A 587 -7.96 35.54 12.43
C GLY A 587 -8.49 36.03 11.08
N GLU A 588 -7.67 36.74 10.31
CA GLU A 588 -8.04 37.19 8.96
C GLU A 588 -8.18 36.00 8.01
N ALA A 589 -7.25 35.04 8.06
CA ALA A 589 -7.31 33.82 7.27
C ALA A 589 -8.57 32.99 7.59
N VAL A 590 -8.90 32.79 8.88
CA VAL A 590 -10.13 32.12 9.34
C VAL A 590 -11.38 32.84 8.83
N ARG A 591 -11.39 34.18 8.86
CA ARG A 591 -12.53 34.97 8.34
C ARG A 591 -12.75 34.71 6.85
N ILE A 592 -11.68 34.72 6.05
CA ILE A 592 -11.78 34.44 4.60
C ILE A 592 -12.28 33.00 4.39
N CYS A 593 -11.72 32.02 5.09
CA CYS A 593 -12.15 30.62 5.01
C CYS A 593 -13.66 30.46 5.29
N ARG A 594 -14.17 31.09 6.35
CA ARG A 594 -15.62 31.07 6.66
C ARG A 594 -16.47 31.74 5.57
N SER A 595 -15.95 32.78 4.94
CA SER A 595 -16.65 33.51 3.87
C SER A 595 -16.70 32.71 2.55
N MET A 596 -15.82 31.74 2.36
CA MET A 596 -15.83 30.86 1.17
C MET A 596 -17.11 30.04 1.07
N ASN A 597 -17.72 29.69 2.18
CA ASN A 597 -18.99 28.95 2.25
C ASN A 597 -19.01 27.67 1.37
N ILE A 598 -17.99 26.80 1.51
CA ILE A 598 -17.80 25.54 0.79
C ILE A 598 -17.95 24.32 1.69
#